data_871af806e0b67d46d49b86ca3c273307
#
_entry.id   871af806e0b67d46d49b86ca3c273307
#
_cell.length_a   1.000
_cell.length_b   1.000
_cell.length_c   1.000
_cell.angle_alpha   90.00
_cell.angle_beta   90.00
_cell.angle_gamma   90.00
#
_symmetry.space_group_name_H-M   'P 1'
#
loop_
_entity.id
_entity.type
_entity.pdbx_description
1 polymer ?
#
loop_
_entity_poly.entity_id
_entity_poly.type
_entity_poly.pdbx_seq_one_letter_code
_entity_poly.pdbx_strand_id
1 'polypeptide(L)'
;EGRWEADGGMWLEADCNISSGESLTRQFLYGMRLLQKEFGHRCEYLWLPDVFGYSWALPQILKGVGIDTFMTTKISWNQYNSMPHDLFKWRGIDGSEVMTYFITTPEVGDFDQSRFATYNGMISPRSVLGSWRKFHDKNLSSETLLSYGYGDGGGGVNRNMLKMRRAMDQLPGLPNVRTDRAGNFFRRMHENIEHTDQYVPVWDGELYLEYHRGTYTSQAWNKMMNRRMEFMLAESEWLSRMAMLAGGAYDQDALVSGWQTILRNQFHDIIPGSSINEVYEDCHREYGEVETSLTALRSNALAALAHPEQDAWMLWHFGSFARKDQVFIAETRAGEFRNADDEKLPAQRVDGGCWVEVELLPLSAETIHFVPGEERAAASAFEIDMAARTLRTPCYDVAWNGQ
;
A
#
# COMPACT_ATOMS: atom_id res chain seq x y z
N GLU A 1 6.02 9.73 -32.49
CA GLU A 1 4.92 10.28 -33.32
C GLU A 1 3.78 10.88 -32.46
N GLY A 2 3.81 10.77 -31.13
CA GLY A 2 2.82 11.37 -30.20
C GLY A 2 1.42 10.76 -30.25
N ARG A 3 1.28 9.52 -30.71
CA ARG A 3 -0.01 8.82 -30.81
C ARG A 3 -0.26 7.83 -29.69
N TRP A 4 0.73 7.56 -28.87
CA TRP A 4 0.70 6.66 -27.72
C TRP A 4 1.33 7.38 -26.54
N GLU A 5 0.86 7.10 -25.34
CA GLU A 5 1.32 7.71 -24.09
C GLU A 5 1.65 6.57 -23.13
N ALA A 6 2.83 6.64 -22.52
CA ALA A 6 3.18 5.77 -21.41
C ALA A 6 2.71 6.46 -20.12
N ASP A 7 1.86 5.81 -19.36
CA ASP A 7 1.21 6.39 -18.19
C ASP A 7 1.13 5.42 -17.00
N GLY A 8 0.37 5.81 -15.97
CA GLY A 8 0.09 5.00 -14.78
C GLY A 8 0.89 5.41 -13.56
N GLY A 9 2.20 5.62 -13.70
CA GLY A 9 3.10 6.10 -12.63
C GLY A 9 3.58 5.05 -11.65
N MET A 10 2.78 4.06 -11.29
CA MET A 10 3.14 2.94 -10.42
C MET A 10 3.80 1.77 -11.20
N TRP A 11 4.43 0.84 -10.49
CA TRP A 11 4.89 -0.44 -11.02
C TRP A 11 3.74 -1.22 -11.65
N LEU A 12 2.59 -1.23 -10.95
CA LEU A 12 1.30 -1.63 -11.47
C LEU A 12 0.17 -0.92 -10.68
N GLU A 13 -1.11 -1.20 -11.00
CA GLU A 13 -2.27 -0.63 -10.31
C GLU A 13 -2.50 -1.29 -8.94
N ALA A 14 -1.76 -0.85 -7.93
CA ALA A 14 -1.74 -1.46 -6.61
C ALA A 14 -2.97 -1.09 -5.77
N ASP A 15 -3.40 -2.04 -4.92
CA ASP A 15 -4.32 -1.74 -3.82
C ASP A 15 -3.71 -0.69 -2.90
N CYS A 16 -4.48 0.37 -2.60
CA CYS A 16 -4.02 1.53 -1.86
C CYS A 16 -4.40 1.51 -0.37
N ASN A 17 -5.05 0.46 0.12
CA ASN A 17 -5.50 0.33 1.51
C ASN A 17 -4.73 -0.74 2.28
N ILE A 18 -4.45 -1.89 1.65
CA ILE A 18 -3.77 -3.03 2.29
C ILE A 18 -2.25 -2.88 2.18
N SER A 19 -1.75 -2.34 1.07
CA SER A 19 -0.32 -2.07 0.85
C SER A 19 0.19 -1.01 1.82
N SER A 20 1.44 -1.18 2.32
CA SER A 20 2.06 -0.19 3.21
C SER A 20 2.43 1.10 2.47
N GLY A 21 2.64 2.19 3.21
CA GLY A 21 3.14 3.45 2.66
C GLY A 21 4.50 3.30 1.99
N GLU A 22 5.39 2.45 2.54
CA GLU A 22 6.66 2.08 1.92
C GLU A 22 6.45 1.39 0.57
N SER A 23 5.56 0.39 0.51
CA SER A 23 5.23 -0.29 -0.74
C SER A 23 4.64 0.66 -1.78
N LEU A 24 3.70 1.53 -1.39
CA LEU A 24 3.13 2.53 -2.30
C LEU A 24 4.21 3.48 -2.84
N THR A 25 5.14 3.94 -1.99
CA THR A 25 6.29 4.74 -2.42
C THR A 25 7.14 3.99 -3.44
N ARG A 26 7.38 2.69 -3.22
CA ARG A 26 8.16 1.85 -4.14
C ARG A 26 7.42 1.50 -5.42
N GLN A 27 6.10 1.42 -5.41
CA GLN A 27 5.30 1.33 -6.64
C GLN A 27 5.67 2.48 -7.59
N PHE A 28 5.74 3.71 -7.10
CA PHE A 28 6.19 4.86 -7.90
C PHE A 28 7.67 4.81 -8.24
N LEU A 29 8.53 4.43 -7.30
CA LEU A 29 9.96 4.34 -7.54
C LEU A 29 10.29 3.41 -8.70
N TYR A 30 9.72 2.21 -8.71
CA TYR A 30 9.96 1.23 -9.76
C TYR A 30 9.20 1.56 -11.05
N GLY A 31 7.95 2.01 -10.96
CA GLY A 31 7.15 2.41 -12.11
C GLY A 31 7.77 3.58 -12.87
N MET A 32 8.13 4.66 -12.16
CA MET A 32 8.77 5.83 -12.78
C MET A 32 10.15 5.51 -13.38
N ARG A 33 10.94 4.65 -12.73
CA ARG A 33 12.24 4.20 -13.28
C ARG A 33 12.06 3.37 -14.55
N LEU A 34 11.04 2.50 -14.59
CA LEU A 34 10.71 1.73 -15.78
C LEU A 34 10.30 2.65 -16.93
N LEU A 35 9.37 3.58 -16.70
CA LEU A 35 8.91 4.54 -17.70
C LEU A 35 10.06 5.41 -18.23
N GLN A 36 10.91 5.88 -17.35
CA GLN A 36 12.09 6.67 -17.74
C GLN A 36 13.08 5.84 -18.55
N LYS A 37 13.34 4.59 -18.15
CA LYS A 37 14.30 3.70 -18.84
C LYS A 37 13.81 3.26 -20.21
N GLU A 38 12.56 2.83 -20.32
CA GLU A 38 12.03 2.22 -21.54
C GLU A 38 11.47 3.26 -22.54
N PHE A 39 10.94 4.39 -22.05
CA PHE A 39 10.24 5.37 -22.87
C PHE A 39 10.83 6.78 -22.80
N GLY A 40 11.85 7.03 -21.95
CA GLY A 40 12.42 8.37 -21.76
C GLY A 40 11.42 9.38 -21.17
N HIS A 41 10.35 8.90 -20.55
CA HIS A 41 9.22 9.69 -20.07
C HIS A 41 9.03 9.53 -18.57
N ARG A 42 8.58 10.61 -17.92
CA ARG A 42 8.15 10.61 -16.53
C ARG A 42 6.67 10.91 -16.47
N CYS A 43 5.91 10.08 -15.79
CA CYS A 43 4.46 10.25 -15.68
C CYS A 43 4.11 11.47 -14.82
N GLU A 44 3.11 12.25 -15.25
CA GLU A 44 2.65 13.48 -14.60
C GLU A 44 1.37 13.27 -13.78
N TYR A 45 0.71 12.13 -13.94
CA TYR A 45 -0.56 11.81 -13.27
C TYR A 45 -0.60 10.35 -12.85
N LEU A 46 -1.38 10.06 -11.82
CA LEU A 46 -1.69 8.70 -11.39
C LEU A 46 -3.00 8.24 -12.02
N TRP A 47 -2.92 7.11 -12.73
CA TRP A 47 -4.05 6.47 -13.40
C TRP A 47 -4.42 5.19 -12.65
N LEU A 48 -5.45 5.23 -11.78
CA LEU A 48 -5.95 4.07 -11.03
C LEU A 48 -7.48 3.98 -11.14
N PRO A 49 -8.01 3.50 -12.27
CA PRO A 49 -9.46 3.55 -12.52
C PRO A 49 -10.26 2.59 -11.65
N ASP A 50 -9.70 1.44 -11.24
CA ASP A 50 -10.45 0.32 -10.69
C ASP A 50 -10.07 -0.12 -9.26
N VAL A 51 -9.19 0.59 -8.57
CA VAL A 51 -8.74 0.23 -7.22
C VAL A 51 -9.85 0.48 -6.18
N PHE A 52 -9.95 -0.36 -5.16
CA PHE A 52 -11.10 -0.49 -4.25
C PHE A 52 -11.04 0.45 -3.04
N GLY A 53 -10.77 1.72 -3.32
CA GLY A 53 -10.61 2.78 -2.33
C GLY A 53 -9.15 3.22 -2.18
N TYR A 54 -8.97 4.43 -1.63
CA TYR A 54 -7.66 5.09 -1.62
C TYR A 54 -7.42 5.73 -0.26
N SER A 55 -6.28 5.38 0.34
CA SER A 55 -5.85 5.89 1.63
C SER A 55 -5.67 7.41 1.61
N TRP A 56 -6.04 8.06 2.70
CA TRP A 56 -5.81 9.49 2.93
C TRP A 56 -4.32 9.89 2.90
N ALA A 57 -3.39 8.93 3.02
CA ALA A 57 -1.95 9.19 2.86
C ALA A 57 -1.49 9.26 1.39
N LEU A 58 -2.31 8.87 0.41
CA LEU A 58 -1.88 8.82 -0.99
C LEU A 58 -1.51 10.19 -1.57
N PRO A 59 -2.22 11.30 -1.31
CA PRO A 59 -1.82 12.63 -1.79
C PRO A 59 -0.42 13.04 -1.34
N GLN A 60 -0.03 12.74 -0.10
CA GLN A 60 1.33 12.98 0.42
C GLN A 60 2.38 12.23 -0.41
N ILE A 61 2.13 10.94 -0.70
CA ILE A 61 3.04 10.12 -1.50
C ILE A 61 3.14 10.67 -2.92
N LEU A 62 2.00 11.04 -3.54
CA LEU A 62 1.96 11.63 -4.88
C LEU A 62 2.78 12.91 -4.96
N LYS A 63 2.59 13.83 -4.03
CA LYS A 63 3.39 15.07 -3.97
C LYS A 63 4.87 14.78 -3.78
N GLY A 64 5.21 13.81 -2.93
CA GLY A 64 6.58 13.37 -2.68
C GLY A 64 7.30 12.83 -3.92
N VAL A 65 6.57 12.22 -4.85
CA VAL A 65 7.12 11.70 -6.12
C VAL A 65 6.94 12.66 -7.30
N GLY A 66 6.31 13.82 -7.09
CA GLY A 66 6.14 14.88 -8.10
C GLY A 66 4.95 14.65 -9.03
N ILE A 67 3.89 13.99 -8.55
CA ILE A 67 2.61 13.82 -9.23
C ILE A 67 1.58 14.76 -8.61
N ASP A 68 0.94 15.59 -9.44
CA ASP A 68 -0.05 16.55 -9.00
C ASP A 68 -1.49 16.20 -9.41
N THR A 69 -1.68 15.12 -10.13
CA THR A 69 -2.98 14.69 -10.66
C THR A 69 -3.28 13.24 -10.32
N PHE A 70 -4.50 12.99 -9.85
CA PHE A 70 -5.03 11.66 -9.57
C PHE A 70 -6.32 11.42 -10.35
N MET A 71 -6.48 10.22 -10.93
CA MET A 71 -7.69 9.85 -11.67
C MET A 71 -8.19 8.47 -11.22
N THR A 72 -9.52 8.36 -11.07
CA THR A 72 -10.22 7.09 -10.84
C THR A 72 -11.63 7.09 -11.41
N THR A 73 -12.29 5.92 -11.39
CA THR A 73 -13.73 5.75 -11.64
C THR A 73 -14.43 5.02 -10.50
N LYS A 74 -13.69 4.19 -9.76
CA LYS A 74 -14.25 3.16 -8.86
C LYS A 74 -15.12 3.72 -7.74
N ILE A 75 -14.82 4.90 -7.24
CA ILE A 75 -15.59 5.52 -6.15
C ILE A 75 -17.04 5.85 -6.57
N SER A 76 -17.34 5.96 -7.88
CA SER A 76 -18.71 6.08 -8.39
C SER A 76 -19.58 4.88 -8.04
N TRP A 77 -18.99 3.73 -7.67
CA TRP A 77 -19.68 2.49 -7.31
C TRP A 77 -20.24 2.49 -5.88
N ASN A 78 -20.08 3.59 -5.15
CA ASN A 78 -20.69 3.74 -3.84
C ASN A 78 -22.21 3.66 -3.92
N GLN A 79 -22.80 2.85 -3.05
CA GLN A 79 -24.23 2.57 -3.04
C GLN A 79 -25.02 3.67 -2.32
N TYR A 80 -24.49 4.18 -1.20
CA TYR A 80 -25.19 5.10 -0.31
C TYR A 80 -24.56 6.51 -0.33
N ASN A 81 -23.25 6.60 -0.34
CA ASN A 81 -22.50 7.86 -0.23
C ASN A 81 -21.77 8.16 -1.55
N SER A 82 -22.52 8.67 -2.53
CA SER A 82 -21.91 9.14 -3.79
C SER A 82 -21.08 10.40 -3.52
N MET A 83 -19.92 10.48 -4.16
CA MET A 83 -19.11 11.69 -4.13
C MET A 83 -19.88 12.86 -4.77
N PRO A 84 -19.91 14.04 -4.13
CA PRO A 84 -20.62 15.19 -4.67
C PRO A 84 -19.90 15.89 -5.83
N HIS A 85 -18.64 15.59 -6.03
CA HIS A 85 -17.74 16.23 -6.99
C HIS A 85 -16.98 15.21 -7.83
N ASP A 86 -16.71 15.54 -9.08
CA ASP A 86 -15.88 14.74 -10.00
C ASP A 86 -14.54 15.43 -10.30
N LEU A 87 -14.44 16.75 -10.01
CA LEU A 87 -13.23 17.54 -10.14
C LEU A 87 -13.02 18.38 -8.88
N PHE A 88 -12.00 18.05 -8.11
CA PHE A 88 -11.75 18.64 -6.80
C PHE A 88 -10.27 18.50 -6.40
N LYS A 89 -9.86 19.24 -5.37
CA LYS A 89 -8.58 19.05 -4.70
C LYS A 89 -8.72 17.98 -3.62
N TRP A 90 -7.94 16.91 -3.70
CA TRP A 90 -7.87 15.91 -2.66
C TRP A 90 -6.73 16.23 -1.70
N ARG A 91 -7.08 16.47 -0.44
CA ARG A 91 -6.13 16.82 0.61
C ARG A 91 -5.75 15.58 1.41
N GLY A 92 -4.45 15.34 1.53
CA GLY A 92 -3.86 14.26 2.31
C GLY A 92 -3.72 14.60 3.80
N ILE A 93 -3.33 13.58 4.57
CA ILE A 93 -3.16 13.65 6.03
C ILE A 93 -2.14 14.71 6.48
N ASP A 94 -1.16 15.03 5.64
CA ASP A 94 -0.12 16.04 5.87
C ASP A 94 -0.49 17.44 5.34
N GLY A 95 -1.68 17.58 4.74
CA GLY A 95 -2.14 18.81 4.09
C GLY A 95 -1.72 18.95 2.62
N SER A 96 -0.97 18.02 2.05
CA SER A 96 -0.65 18.00 0.62
C SER A 96 -1.92 17.90 -0.23
N GLU A 97 -2.01 18.64 -1.32
CA GLU A 97 -3.17 18.63 -2.22
C GLU A 97 -2.78 18.19 -3.63
N VAL A 98 -3.59 17.29 -4.20
CA VAL A 98 -3.51 16.88 -5.60
C VAL A 98 -4.83 17.11 -6.30
N MET A 99 -4.79 17.52 -7.58
CA MET A 99 -5.99 17.64 -8.39
C MET A 99 -6.54 16.26 -8.71
N THR A 100 -7.81 16.05 -8.41
CA THR A 100 -8.46 14.74 -8.58
C THR A 100 -9.59 14.85 -9.58
N TYR A 101 -9.63 13.90 -10.51
CA TYR A 101 -10.65 13.80 -11.54
C TYR A 101 -11.28 12.40 -11.54
N PHE A 102 -12.60 12.34 -11.50
CA PHE A 102 -13.37 11.11 -11.67
C PHE A 102 -13.94 11.04 -13.08
N ILE A 103 -13.66 9.94 -13.78
CA ILE A 103 -14.31 9.66 -15.06
C ILE A 103 -15.78 9.39 -14.83
N THR A 104 -16.65 10.07 -15.57
CA THR A 104 -18.10 10.00 -15.43
C THR A 104 -18.79 9.24 -16.57
N THR A 105 -18.03 8.46 -17.35
CA THR A 105 -18.58 7.65 -18.45
C THR A 105 -19.55 6.61 -17.90
N PRO A 106 -20.84 6.59 -18.33
CA PRO A 106 -21.79 5.62 -17.84
C PRO A 106 -21.40 4.18 -18.18
N GLU A 107 -21.66 3.25 -17.25
CA GLU A 107 -21.54 1.82 -17.48
C GLU A 107 -22.44 1.37 -18.64
N VAL A 108 -21.98 0.39 -19.42
CA VAL A 108 -22.74 -0.14 -20.58
C VAL A 108 -24.00 -0.86 -20.11
N GLY A 109 -25.15 -0.45 -20.66
CA GLY A 109 -26.45 -1.07 -20.38
C GLY A 109 -27.41 -0.24 -19.57
N ASP A 110 -26.95 0.76 -18.80
CA ASP A 110 -27.81 1.63 -17.98
C ASP A 110 -27.40 3.10 -18.11
N PHE A 111 -27.54 3.64 -19.31
CA PHE A 111 -27.01 4.96 -19.66
C PHE A 111 -27.69 6.13 -18.94
N ASP A 112 -28.94 6.00 -18.53
CA ASP A 112 -29.72 7.12 -17.99
C ASP A 112 -29.87 7.08 -16.48
N GLN A 113 -29.72 5.91 -15.84
CA GLN A 113 -29.96 5.72 -14.40
C GLN A 113 -28.80 5.08 -13.64
N SER A 114 -27.79 4.55 -14.33
CA SER A 114 -26.65 3.95 -13.67
C SER A 114 -25.89 4.99 -12.82
N ARG A 115 -25.71 4.67 -11.55
CA ARG A 115 -24.80 5.42 -10.67
C ARG A 115 -23.35 5.19 -11.05
N PHE A 116 -23.07 4.03 -11.67
CA PHE A 116 -21.72 3.57 -11.92
C PHE A 116 -21.11 4.26 -13.14
N ALA A 117 -19.85 4.61 -13.03
CA ALA A 117 -19.01 5.03 -14.13
C ALA A 117 -17.99 3.94 -14.45
N THR A 118 -17.52 3.93 -15.69
CA THR A 118 -16.56 2.94 -16.17
C THR A 118 -15.39 3.58 -16.89
N TYR A 119 -14.23 2.94 -16.83
CA TYR A 119 -13.07 3.21 -17.67
C TYR A 119 -13.03 2.31 -18.93
N ASN A 120 -13.96 1.36 -19.05
CA ASN A 120 -14.17 0.47 -20.19
C ASN A 120 -15.29 0.98 -21.10
N GLY A 121 -15.38 2.28 -21.30
CA GLY A 121 -16.48 2.92 -22.03
C GLY A 121 -16.60 2.43 -23.46
N MET A 122 -17.84 2.42 -23.94
CA MET A 122 -18.17 2.28 -25.36
C MET A 122 -18.36 3.70 -25.95
N ILE A 123 -17.62 4.03 -27.00
CA ILE A 123 -17.82 5.32 -27.64
C ILE A 123 -19.11 5.31 -28.48
N SER A 124 -20.11 6.00 -27.97
CA SER A 124 -21.43 6.13 -28.58
C SER A 124 -22.02 7.51 -28.25
N PRO A 125 -23.04 7.98 -28.98
CA PRO A 125 -23.73 9.23 -28.63
C PRO A 125 -24.28 9.23 -27.20
N ARG A 126 -24.76 8.10 -26.70
CA ARG A 126 -25.28 7.94 -25.33
C ARG A 126 -24.16 8.10 -24.29
N SER A 127 -23.03 7.42 -24.50
CA SER A 127 -21.88 7.50 -23.56
C SER A 127 -21.33 8.92 -23.49
N VAL A 128 -21.16 9.57 -24.65
CA VAL A 128 -20.66 10.95 -24.73
C VAL A 128 -21.60 11.92 -24.02
N LEU A 129 -22.90 11.84 -24.33
CA LEU A 129 -23.90 12.70 -23.67
C LEU A 129 -24.04 12.36 -22.20
N GLY A 130 -24.02 11.07 -21.84
CA GLY A 130 -24.12 10.58 -20.46
C GLY A 130 -22.92 11.03 -19.61
N SER A 131 -21.71 10.94 -20.14
CA SER A 131 -20.49 11.44 -19.47
C SER A 131 -20.64 12.92 -19.11
N TRP A 132 -21.05 13.75 -20.06
CA TRP A 132 -21.28 15.18 -19.80
C TRP A 132 -22.44 15.44 -18.83
N ARG A 133 -23.55 14.70 -18.94
CA ARG A 133 -24.71 14.88 -18.04
C ARG A 133 -24.38 14.55 -16.60
N LYS A 134 -23.63 13.47 -16.38
CA LYS A 134 -23.20 13.01 -15.05
C LYS A 134 -22.16 13.89 -14.40
N PHE A 135 -21.31 14.54 -15.16
CA PHE A 135 -20.25 15.40 -14.63
C PHE A 135 -20.86 16.55 -13.81
N HIS A 136 -20.47 16.63 -12.52
CA HIS A 136 -21.06 17.59 -11.58
C HIS A 136 -20.43 18.98 -11.72
N ASP A 137 -19.12 19.09 -11.89
CA ASP A 137 -18.35 20.33 -11.76
C ASP A 137 -18.21 21.09 -13.09
N LYS A 138 -19.34 21.29 -13.78
CA LYS A 138 -19.43 21.98 -15.09
C LYS A 138 -19.01 23.45 -15.03
N ASN A 139 -19.02 24.05 -13.84
CA ASN A 139 -18.52 25.39 -13.57
C ASN A 139 -16.99 25.46 -13.59
N LEU A 140 -16.30 24.31 -13.37
CA LEU A 140 -14.84 24.23 -13.36
C LEU A 140 -14.26 23.73 -14.67
N SER A 141 -15.00 22.93 -15.43
CA SER A 141 -14.52 22.40 -16.70
C SER A 141 -15.66 22.26 -17.71
N SER A 142 -15.38 22.68 -18.95
CA SER A 142 -16.25 22.44 -20.11
C SER A 142 -15.91 21.13 -20.85
N GLU A 143 -14.97 20.36 -20.36
CA GLU A 143 -14.52 19.09 -20.94
C GLU A 143 -14.70 17.93 -19.97
N THR A 144 -14.96 16.73 -20.51
CA THR A 144 -14.92 15.45 -19.79
C THR A 144 -14.03 14.46 -20.51
N LEU A 145 -13.37 13.58 -19.75
CA LEU A 145 -12.56 12.50 -20.28
C LEU A 145 -13.41 11.24 -20.40
N LEU A 146 -13.45 10.62 -21.58
CA LEU A 146 -14.07 9.36 -21.85
C LEU A 146 -12.99 8.36 -22.27
N SER A 147 -12.70 7.39 -21.40
CA SER A 147 -11.84 6.25 -21.71
C SER A 147 -12.69 5.16 -22.36
N TYR A 148 -12.28 4.63 -23.53
CA TYR A 148 -13.06 3.62 -24.25
C TYR A 148 -12.19 2.49 -24.82
N GLY A 149 -12.76 1.30 -24.84
CA GLY A 149 -12.11 0.05 -25.24
C GLY A 149 -12.63 -1.11 -24.40
N TYR A 150 -12.01 -2.28 -24.58
CA TYR A 150 -12.34 -3.50 -23.80
C TYR A 150 -11.27 -3.76 -22.72
N GLY A 151 -11.04 -2.82 -21.80
CA GLY A 151 -10.00 -2.88 -20.78
C GLY A 151 -10.05 -4.14 -19.93
N ASP A 152 -11.15 -4.41 -19.24
CA ASP A 152 -11.37 -5.63 -18.45
C ASP A 152 -11.40 -6.91 -19.29
N GLY A 153 -11.81 -6.81 -20.53
CA GLY A 153 -11.89 -7.94 -21.45
C GLY A 153 -10.55 -8.25 -22.13
N GLY A 154 -9.47 -7.56 -21.77
CA GLY A 154 -8.14 -7.73 -22.37
C GLY A 154 -8.06 -7.29 -23.84
N GLY A 155 -8.94 -6.38 -24.26
CA GLY A 155 -8.98 -5.83 -25.61
C GLY A 155 -8.86 -4.31 -25.64
N GLY A 156 -8.58 -3.78 -26.80
CA GLY A 156 -8.51 -2.34 -27.04
C GLY A 156 -9.65 -1.81 -27.92
N VAL A 157 -9.40 -0.67 -28.53
CA VAL A 157 -10.33 -0.01 -29.44
C VAL A 157 -10.48 -0.81 -30.75
N ASN A 158 -11.72 -1.08 -31.15
CA ASN A 158 -12.01 -1.75 -32.39
C ASN A 158 -12.42 -0.77 -33.52
N ARG A 159 -12.51 -1.31 -34.77
CA ARG A 159 -12.86 -0.53 -35.96
C ARG A 159 -14.21 0.19 -35.83
N ASN A 160 -15.21 -0.43 -35.20
CA ASN A 160 -16.53 0.14 -35.06
C ASN A 160 -16.54 1.33 -34.09
N MET A 161 -15.79 1.26 -33.00
CA MET A 161 -15.58 2.38 -32.08
C MET A 161 -14.94 3.59 -32.80
N LEU A 162 -13.92 3.34 -33.63
CA LEU A 162 -13.28 4.42 -34.42
C LEU A 162 -14.24 5.03 -35.46
N LYS A 163 -15.07 4.22 -36.12
CA LYS A 163 -16.10 4.70 -37.06
C LYS A 163 -17.13 5.54 -36.32
N MET A 164 -17.62 5.04 -35.16
CA MET A 164 -18.59 5.75 -34.35
C MET A 164 -18.04 7.11 -33.88
N ARG A 165 -16.79 7.10 -33.37
CA ARG A 165 -16.09 8.33 -32.97
C ARG A 165 -16.08 9.38 -34.09
N ARG A 166 -15.73 8.98 -35.31
CA ARG A 166 -15.71 9.88 -36.46
C ARG A 166 -17.09 10.37 -36.89
N ALA A 167 -18.09 9.49 -36.80
CA ALA A 167 -19.48 9.87 -37.15
C ALA A 167 -20.05 10.92 -36.19
N MET A 168 -19.65 10.91 -34.94
CA MET A 168 -20.11 11.89 -33.94
C MET A 168 -19.66 13.33 -34.19
N ASP A 169 -18.57 13.55 -34.93
CA ASP A 169 -18.11 14.90 -35.28
C ASP A 169 -19.16 15.71 -36.08
N GLN A 170 -20.13 15.04 -36.69
CA GLN A 170 -21.16 15.65 -37.55
C GLN A 170 -22.56 15.57 -36.93
N LEU A 171 -22.71 15.10 -35.68
CA LEU A 171 -24.01 14.96 -35.05
C LEU A 171 -24.37 16.22 -34.22
N PRO A 172 -25.42 16.96 -34.62
CA PRO A 172 -25.88 18.12 -33.86
C PRO A 172 -26.39 17.68 -32.47
N GLY A 173 -26.15 18.56 -31.48
CA GLY A 173 -26.67 18.32 -30.10
C GLY A 173 -25.81 17.43 -29.23
N LEU A 174 -24.68 16.92 -29.74
CA LEU A 174 -23.69 16.23 -28.95
C LEU A 174 -22.53 17.18 -28.56
N PRO A 175 -21.86 16.92 -27.42
CA PRO A 175 -20.55 17.54 -27.16
C PRO A 175 -19.58 17.23 -28.29
N ASN A 176 -18.68 18.16 -28.57
CA ASN A 176 -17.63 17.93 -29.55
C ASN A 176 -16.66 16.85 -29.01
N VAL A 177 -16.40 15.82 -29.81
CA VAL A 177 -15.58 14.66 -29.41
C VAL A 177 -14.25 14.70 -30.16
N ARG A 178 -13.16 14.80 -29.42
CA ARG A 178 -11.81 14.66 -29.98
C ARG A 178 -11.09 13.45 -29.38
N THR A 179 -10.19 12.85 -30.12
CA THR A 179 -9.26 11.85 -29.59
C THR A 179 -7.99 12.57 -29.17
N ASP A 180 -7.58 12.35 -27.91
CA ASP A 180 -6.41 12.99 -27.33
C ASP A 180 -5.69 12.04 -26.37
N ARG A 181 -4.53 12.45 -25.86
CA ARG A 181 -3.82 11.80 -24.77
C ARG A 181 -4.39 12.29 -23.44
N ALA A 182 -4.41 11.42 -22.43
CA ALA A 182 -4.91 11.76 -21.10
C ALA A 182 -4.11 12.90 -20.47
N GLY A 183 -2.79 12.91 -20.60
CA GLY A 183 -1.94 13.98 -20.07
C GLY A 183 -2.26 15.36 -20.69
N ASN A 184 -2.68 15.43 -21.97
CA ASN A 184 -3.13 16.70 -22.57
C ASN A 184 -4.43 17.20 -21.92
N PHE A 185 -5.36 16.29 -21.61
CA PHE A 185 -6.60 16.63 -20.92
C PHE A 185 -6.28 17.17 -19.51
N PHE A 186 -5.44 16.50 -18.74
CA PHE A 186 -5.09 16.92 -17.38
C PHE A 186 -4.35 18.27 -17.36
N ARG A 187 -3.46 18.54 -18.32
CA ARG A 187 -2.80 19.84 -18.41
C ARG A 187 -3.80 20.99 -18.65
N ARG A 188 -4.75 20.81 -19.57
CA ARG A 188 -5.82 21.81 -19.77
C ARG A 188 -6.73 21.95 -18.55
N MET A 189 -6.99 20.87 -17.84
CA MET A 189 -7.73 20.89 -16.58
C MET A 189 -7.01 21.79 -15.56
N HIS A 190 -5.70 21.60 -15.38
CA HIS A 190 -4.90 22.46 -14.49
C HIS A 190 -4.93 23.93 -14.94
N GLU A 191 -4.71 24.20 -16.22
CA GLU A 191 -4.79 25.56 -16.78
C GLU A 191 -6.15 26.22 -16.49
N ASN A 192 -7.25 25.49 -16.66
CA ASN A 192 -8.60 26.00 -16.33
C ASN A 192 -8.75 26.31 -14.83
N ILE A 193 -8.22 25.43 -13.96
CA ILE A 193 -8.30 25.63 -12.50
C ILE A 193 -7.42 26.78 -12.01
N GLU A 194 -6.25 27.00 -12.61
CA GLU A 194 -5.37 28.12 -12.27
C GLU A 194 -5.98 29.51 -12.65
N HIS A 195 -6.81 29.55 -13.68
CA HIS A 195 -7.39 30.78 -14.19
C HIS A 195 -8.85 31.01 -13.78
N THR A 196 -9.46 30.06 -13.00
CA THR A 196 -10.84 30.21 -12.56
C THR A 196 -10.97 31.11 -11.33
N ASP A 197 -12.04 31.91 -11.29
CA ASP A 197 -12.52 32.63 -10.10
C ASP A 197 -13.54 31.80 -9.27
N GLN A 198 -13.88 30.61 -9.76
CA GLN A 198 -14.84 29.73 -9.11
C GLN A 198 -14.21 28.99 -7.93
N TYR A 199 -15.03 28.66 -6.93
CA TYR A 199 -14.60 27.81 -5.83
C TYR A 199 -14.28 26.39 -6.31
N VAL A 200 -13.06 25.94 -6.04
CA VAL A 200 -12.64 24.56 -6.29
C VAL A 200 -12.85 23.74 -4.99
N PRO A 201 -13.72 22.73 -5.02
CA PRO A 201 -13.98 21.90 -3.85
C PRO A 201 -12.72 21.24 -3.32
N VAL A 202 -12.69 20.99 -1.99
CA VAL A 202 -11.62 20.24 -1.32
C VAL A 202 -12.23 19.06 -0.62
N TRP A 203 -11.72 17.86 -0.92
CA TRP A 203 -12.02 16.65 -0.17
C TRP A 203 -10.85 16.34 0.77
N ASP A 204 -11.11 16.26 2.06
CA ASP A 204 -10.14 16.00 3.12
C ASP A 204 -10.50 14.68 3.81
N GLY A 205 -9.73 13.64 3.55
CA GLY A 205 -10.01 12.27 4.03
C GLY A 205 -9.70 11.19 3.01
N GLU A 206 -10.02 9.94 3.33
CA GLU A 206 -9.92 8.81 2.40
C GLU A 206 -10.95 8.90 1.27
N LEU A 207 -10.68 8.25 0.14
CA LEU A 207 -11.66 7.98 -0.89
C LEU A 207 -12.16 6.54 -0.69
N TYR A 208 -13.22 6.40 0.11
CA TYR A 208 -13.74 5.12 0.54
C TYR A 208 -14.65 4.48 -0.52
N LEU A 209 -14.46 3.19 -0.78
CA LEU A 209 -15.35 2.38 -1.62
C LEU A 209 -16.27 1.53 -0.73
N GLU A 210 -17.59 1.70 -0.87
CA GLU A 210 -18.59 0.91 -0.12
C GLU A 210 -18.74 -0.52 -0.63
N TYR A 211 -18.45 -0.76 -1.89
CA TYR A 211 -18.47 -2.08 -2.51
C TYR A 211 -17.18 -2.87 -2.16
N HIS A 212 -17.20 -4.16 -2.39
CA HIS A 212 -16.05 -5.07 -2.26
C HIS A 212 -15.44 -5.15 -0.84
N ARG A 213 -16.22 -4.94 0.22
CA ARG A 213 -15.72 -4.93 1.61
C ARG A 213 -15.08 -6.25 2.03
N GLY A 214 -15.49 -7.38 1.46
CA GLY A 214 -14.87 -8.68 1.69
C GLY A 214 -13.41 -8.75 1.29
N THR A 215 -12.95 -7.84 0.44
CA THR A 215 -11.57 -7.76 -0.03
C THR A 215 -10.56 -7.46 1.08
N TYR A 216 -10.98 -6.88 2.19
CA TYR A 216 -10.10 -6.66 3.35
C TYR A 216 -9.75 -7.95 4.11
N THR A 217 -10.52 -9.03 3.94
CA THR A 217 -10.34 -10.28 4.68
C THR A 217 -10.19 -11.52 3.80
N SER A 218 -10.63 -11.46 2.54
CA SER A 218 -10.51 -12.59 1.60
C SER A 218 -9.06 -12.93 1.34
N GLN A 219 -8.72 -14.22 1.20
CA GLN A 219 -7.36 -14.70 0.97
C GLN A 219 -6.37 -14.18 2.04
N ALA A 220 -6.72 -14.39 3.32
CA ALA A 220 -5.99 -13.86 4.47
C ALA A 220 -4.50 -14.21 4.48
N TRP A 221 -4.13 -15.39 3.96
CA TRP A 221 -2.75 -15.82 3.83
C TRP A 221 -1.92 -14.84 2.97
N ASN A 222 -2.45 -14.40 1.82
CA ASN A 222 -1.77 -13.41 0.95
C ASN A 222 -1.53 -12.10 1.67
N LYS A 223 -2.50 -11.63 2.44
CA LYS A 223 -2.38 -10.38 3.23
C LYS A 223 -1.33 -10.50 4.31
N MET A 224 -1.31 -11.64 5.01
CA MET A 224 -0.29 -11.95 6.01
C MET A 224 1.11 -11.99 5.38
N MET A 225 1.27 -12.70 4.26
CA MET A 225 2.56 -12.81 3.57
C MET A 225 3.00 -11.48 2.98
N ASN A 226 2.09 -10.70 2.41
CA ASN A 226 2.42 -9.35 1.96
C ASN A 226 3.03 -8.51 3.09
N ARG A 227 2.35 -8.43 4.25
CA ARG A 227 2.85 -7.67 5.39
C ARG A 227 4.20 -8.20 5.89
N ARG A 228 4.34 -9.52 5.99
CA ARG A 228 5.58 -10.17 6.40
C ARG A 228 6.73 -9.83 5.45
N MET A 229 6.51 -9.90 4.14
CA MET A 229 7.56 -9.60 3.14
C MET A 229 7.89 -8.12 3.08
N GLU A 230 6.94 -7.21 3.25
CA GLU A 230 7.21 -5.77 3.37
C GLU A 230 8.22 -5.48 4.49
N PHE A 231 8.02 -6.07 5.67
CA PHE A 231 8.97 -5.92 6.78
C PHE A 231 10.30 -6.61 6.49
N MET A 232 10.28 -7.87 6.02
CA MET A 232 11.50 -8.61 5.74
C MET A 232 12.39 -7.93 4.69
N LEU A 233 11.81 -7.33 3.66
CA LEU A 233 12.54 -6.59 2.64
C LEU A 233 13.19 -5.33 3.21
N ALA A 234 12.44 -4.51 3.95
CA ALA A 234 12.98 -3.31 4.59
C ALA A 234 14.12 -3.65 5.56
N GLU A 235 13.93 -4.66 6.41
CA GLU A 235 14.95 -5.17 7.33
C GLU A 235 16.18 -5.70 6.58
N SER A 236 15.97 -6.46 5.50
CA SER A 236 17.07 -7.02 4.70
C SER A 236 17.91 -5.94 4.03
N GLU A 237 17.28 -4.88 3.52
CA GLU A 237 18.00 -3.71 2.98
C GLU A 237 18.87 -3.04 4.04
N TRP A 238 18.32 -2.78 5.23
CA TRP A 238 19.05 -2.17 6.33
C TRP A 238 20.23 -3.04 6.77
N LEU A 239 19.99 -4.31 7.08
CA LEU A 239 21.03 -5.25 7.50
C LEU A 239 22.12 -5.41 6.45
N SER A 240 21.75 -5.63 5.18
CA SER A 240 22.72 -5.76 4.09
C SER A 240 23.53 -4.48 3.90
N ARG A 241 22.91 -3.30 4.09
CA ARG A 241 23.63 -2.03 4.02
C ARG A 241 24.63 -1.87 5.17
N MET A 242 24.23 -2.22 6.40
CA MET A 242 25.13 -2.19 7.56
C MET A 242 26.28 -3.20 7.39
N ALA A 243 25.96 -4.41 6.94
CA ALA A 243 26.98 -5.44 6.64
C ALA A 243 27.97 -4.95 5.57
N MET A 244 27.49 -4.29 4.51
CA MET A 244 28.35 -3.71 3.48
C MET A 244 29.31 -2.64 4.04
N LEU A 245 28.85 -1.80 4.96
CA LEU A 245 29.71 -0.81 5.63
C LEU A 245 30.77 -1.47 6.52
N ALA A 246 30.50 -2.67 7.02
CA ALA A 246 31.45 -3.51 7.76
C ALA A 246 32.31 -4.41 6.85
N GLY A 247 32.24 -4.26 5.53
CA GLY A 247 33.04 -5.04 4.56
C GLY A 247 32.35 -6.30 4.03
N GLY A 248 31.08 -6.52 4.35
CA GLY A 248 30.24 -7.60 3.81
C GLY A 248 29.70 -7.32 2.41
N ALA A 249 28.90 -8.25 1.88
CA ALA A 249 28.27 -8.13 0.57
C ALA A 249 26.92 -7.38 0.65
N TYR A 250 26.55 -6.74 -0.49
CA TYR A 250 25.21 -6.18 -0.71
C TYR A 250 24.66 -6.69 -2.04
N ASP A 251 23.64 -7.51 -1.98
CA ASP A 251 23.00 -8.07 -3.17
C ASP A 251 21.78 -7.22 -3.56
N GLN A 252 22.03 -6.21 -4.36
CA GLN A 252 20.99 -5.30 -4.86
C GLN A 252 19.97 -6.01 -5.75
N ASP A 253 20.43 -6.96 -6.58
CA ASP A 253 19.54 -7.62 -7.55
C ASP A 253 18.51 -8.50 -6.85
N ALA A 254 18.92 -9.24 -5.82
CA ALA A 254 17.99 -10.03 -5.01
C ALA A 254 16.96 -9.15 -4.28
N LEU A 255 17.38 -8.02 -3.71
CA LEU A 255 16.48 -7.06 -3.05
C LEU A 255 15.49 -6.42 -4.04
N VAL A 256 15.97 -5.99 -5.21
CA VAL A 256 15.11 -5.42 -6.26
C VAL A 256 14.12 -6.45 -6.76
N SER A 257 14.55 -7.69 -7.04
CA SER A 257 13.67 -8.78 -7.46
C SER A 257 12.61 -9.09 -6.41
N GLY A 258 12.99 -9.14 -5.13
CA GLY A 258 12.06 -9.33 -4.02
C GLY A 258 11.00 -8.23 -3.96
N TRP A 259 11.41 -6.96 -4.01
CA TRP A 259 10.46 -5.84 -4.07
C TRP A 259 9.54 -5.92 -5.28
N GLN A 260 10.05 -6.11 -6.48
CA GLN A 260 9.22 -6.20 -7.70
C GLN A 260 8.21 -7.33 -7.62
N THR A 261 8.55 -8.45 -7.01
CA THR A 261 7.64 -9.59 -6.82
C THR A 261 6.51 -9.24 -5.87
N ILE A 262 6.79 -8.68 -4.69
CA ILE A 262 5.71 -8.35 -3.75
C ILE A 262 4.85 -7.19 -4.27
N LEU A 263 5.45 -6.19 -4.92
CA LEU A 263 4.72 -5.08 -5.52
C LEU A 263 3.75 -5.57 -6.60
N ARG A 264 4.13 -6.58 -7.41
CA ARG A 264 3.22 -7.22 -8.37
C ARG A 264 2.06 -7.91 -7.66
N ASN A 265 2.31 -8.63 -6.57
CA ASN A 265 1.28 -9.31 -5.80
C ASN A 265 0.36 -8.36 -5.01
N GLN A 266 0.66 -7.05 -5.00
CA GLN A 266 -0.20 -5.98 -4.49
C GLN A 266 -1.21 -5.45 -5.52
N PHE A 267 -1.27 -6.04 -6.72
CA PHE A 267 -2.27 -5.70 -7.73
C PHE A 267 -3.68 -5.74 -7.13
N HIS A 268 -4.52 -4.78 -7.52
CA HIS A 268 -5.83 -4.57 -6.89
C HIS A 268 -6.82 -5.73 -7.04
N ASP A 269 -6.52 -6.72 -7.87
CA ASP A 269 -7.26 -7.97 -7.97
C ASP A 269 -6.52 -9.19 -7.38
N ILE A 270 -5.28 -9.04 -6.94
CA ILE A 270 -4.52 -10.12 -6.27
C ILE A 270 -4.64 -10.01 -4.76
N ILE A 271 -4.09 -8.95 -4.16
CA ILE A 271 -4.08 -8.83 -2.69
C ILE A 271 -5.48 -8.73 -2.08
N PRO A 272 -6.49 -8.13 -2.72
CA PRO A 272 -7.86 -8.15 -2.23
C PRO A 272 -8.52 -9.53 -2.21
N GLY A 273 -8.01 -10.49 -2.96
CA GLY A 273 -8.54 -11.85 -2.96
C GLY A 273 -9.59 -12.12 -4.04
N SER A 274 -9.62 -11.32 -5.10
CA SER A 274 -10.64 -11.38 -6.18
C SER A 274 -10.17 -12.09 -7.45
N SER A 275 -8.94 -12.63 -7.49
CA SER A 275 -8.39 -13.38 -8.61
C SER A 275 -8.83 -14.84 -8.62
N ILE A 276 -8.51 -15.56 -9.71
CA ILE A 276 -8.71 -17.00 -9.86
C ILE A 276 -7.70 -17.79 -9.03
N ASN A 277 -7.97 -19.08 -8.80
CA ASN A 277 -7.16 -19.93 -7.92
C ASN A 277 -5.69 -20.01 -8.35
N GLU A 278 -5.44 -20.11 -9.64
CA GLU A 278 -4.10 -20.23 -10.23
C GLU A 278 -3.18 -19.06 -9.85
N VAL A 279 -3.75 -17.86 -9.74
CA VAL A 279 -3.01 -16.67 -9.28
C VAL A 279 -2.53 -16.85 -7.84
N TYR A 280 -3.34 -17.47 -6.97
CA TYR A 280 -2.94 -17.71 -5.57
C TYR A 280 -1.93 -18.85 -5.44
N GLU A 281 -1.96 -19.85 -6.33
CA GLU A 281 -0.91 -20.85 -6.45
C GLU A 281 0.44 -20.19 -6.81
N ASP A 282 0.43 -19.26 -7.77
CA ASP A 282 1.61 -18.44 -8.09
C ASP A 282 2.06 -17.59 -6.91
N CYS A 283 1.15 -16.93 -6.20
CA CYS A 283 1.49 -16.15 -5.01
C CYS A 283 2.19 -17.02 -3.95
N HIS A 284 1.69 -18.22 -3.69
CA HIS A 284 2.33 -19.15 -2.73
C HIS A 284 3.77 -19.45 -3.11
N ARG A 285 4.02 -19.77 -4.37
CA ARG A 285 5.36 -20.03 -4.89
C ARG A 285 6.26 -18.80 -4.77
N GLU A 286 5.79 -17.65 -5.26
CA GLU A 286 6.56 -16.42 -5.33
C GLU A 286 6.91 -15.86 -3.95
N TYR A 287 5.97 -15.83 -3.03
CA TYR A 287 6.26 -15.43 -1.64
C TYR A 287 7.25 -16.39 -0.96
N GLY A 288 7.17 -17.70 -1.23
CA GLY A 288 8.13 -18.69 -0.72
C GLY A 288 9.54 -18.49 -1.26
N GLU A 289 9.68 -18.16 -2.54
CA GLU A 289 10.97 -17.86 -3.17
C GLU A 289 11.58 -16.57 -2.58
N VAL A 290 10.79 -15.51 -2.42
CA VAL A 290 11.23 -14.25 -1.81
C VAL A 290 11.64 -14.48 -0.36
N GLU A 291 10.84 -15.18 0.45
CA GLU A 291 11.15 -15.49 1.85
C GLU A 291 12.47 -16.25 1.98
N THR A 292 12.69 -17.24 1.14
CA THR A 292 13.94 -18.02 1.11
C THR A 292 15.15 -17.14 0.81
N SER A 293 15.05 -16.30 -0.22
CA SER A 293 16.10 -15.36 -0.61
C SER A 293 16.42 -14.37 0.50
N LEU A 294 15.41 -13.75 1.10
CA LEU A 294 15.58 -12.77 2.17
C LEU A 294 16.14 -13.40 3.46
N THR A 295 15.74 -14.64 3.77
CA THR A 295 16.30 -15.37 4.91
C THR A 295 17.80 -15.59 4.74
N ALA A 296 18.24 -15.96 3.54
CA ALA A 296 19.66 -16.11 3.25
C ALA A 296 20.42 -14.76 3.34
N LEU A 297 19.86 -13.70 2.76
CA LEU A 297 20.44 -12.35 2.83
C LEU A 297 20.62 -11.87 4.28
N ARG A 298 19.57 -12.03 5.10
CA ARG A 298 19.59 -11.63 6.52
C ARG A 298 20.61 -12.44 7.29
N SER A 299 20.67 -13.75 7.08
CA SER A 299 21.66 -14.62 7.75
C SER A 299 23.09 -14.23 7.42
N ASN A 300 23.37 -13.95 6.15
CA ASN A 300 24.69 -13.53 5.71
C ASN A 300 25.07 -12.14 6.28
N ALA A 301 24.12 -11.21 6.29
CA ALA A 301 24.33 -9.87 6.84
C ALA A 301 24.58 -9.92 8.36
N LEU A 302 23.77 -10.69 9.09
CA LEU A 302 23.95 -10.89 10.53
C LEU A 302 25.29 -11.55 10.85
N ALA A 303 25.71 -12.55 10.07
CA ALA A 303 27.01 -13.19 10.25
C ALA A 303 28.20 -12.21 10.05
N ALA A 304 28.06 -11.25 9.10
CA ALA A 304 29.07 -10.21 8.87
C ALA A 304 29.10 -9.13 9.97
N LEU A 305 27.98 -8.92 10.66
CA LEU A 305 27.84 -7.92 11.73
C LEU A 305 28.06 -8.50 13.12
N ALA A 306 27.99 -9.81 13.27
CA ALA A 306 28.09 -10.47 14.57
C ALA A 306 29.51 -10.37 15.13
N HIS A 307 29.61 -9.96 16.38
CA HIS A 307 30.79 -10.10 17.20
C HIS A 307 30.47 -11.22 18.21
N PRO A 308 30.88 -12.47 17.95
CA PRO A 308 30.54 -13.58 18.83
C PRO A 308 31.11 -13.34 20.24
N GLU A 309 30.21 -13.23 21.20
CA GLU A 309 30.52 -13.17 22.61
C GLU A 309 29.73 -14.25 23.33
N GLN A 310 30.37 -14.89 24.31
CA GLN A 310 29.72 -15.95 25.06
C GLN A 310 28.60 -15.35 25.92
N ASP A 311 27.44 -16.01 25.92
CA ASP A 311 26.28 -15.63 26.73
C ASP A 311 25.73 -14.21 26.40
N ALA A 312 25.89 -13.78 25.14
CA ALA A 312 25.39 -12.50 24.66
C ALA A 312 24.53 -12.65 23.39
N TRP A 313 23.55 -11.78 23.25
CA TRP A 313 22.68 -11.68 22.07
C TRP A 313 22.59 -10.23 21.61
N MET A 314 22.78 -10.03 20.32
CA MET A 314 22.58 -8.72 19.68
C MET A 314 21.16 -8.64 19.12
N LEU A 315 20.38 -7.68 19.58
CA LEU A 315 19.03 -7.43 19.19
C LEU A 315 18.98 -6.25 18.22
N TRP A 316 18.30 -6.40 17.10
CA TRP A 316 18.18 -5.37 16.06
C TRP A 316 16.77 -4.83 16.00
N HIS A 317 16.64 -3.51 16.00
CA HIS A 317 15.36 -2.81 15.84
C HIS A 317 15.39 -1.93 14.60
N PHE A 318 14.48 -2.22 13.64
CA PHE A 318 14.40 -1.52 12.35
C PHE A 318 13.28 -0.46 12.31
N GLY A 319 12.53 -0.28 13.38
CA GLY A 319 11.49 0.75 13.47
C GLY A 319 12.09 2.14 13.70
N SER A 320 11.36 3.17 13.24
CA SER A 320 11.73 4.58 13.38
C SER A 320 11.32 5.22 14.72
N PHE A 321 10.87 4.41 15.67
CA PHE A 321 10.43 4.86 17.01
C PHE A 321 11.00 3.96 18.09
N ALA A 322 11.15 4.47 19.30
CA ALA A 322 11.57 3.67 20.44
C ALA A 322 10.49 2.63 20.78
N ARG A 323 10.91 1.41 21.11
CA ARG A 323 10.00 0.30 21.38
C ARG A 323 10.40 -0.43 22.65
N LYS A 324 9.42 -0.67 23.51
CA LYS A 324 9.50 -1.62 24.60
C LYS A 324 8.83 -2.91 24.17
N ASP A 325 9.56 -4.03 24.19
CA ASP A 325 9.09 -5.32 23.67
C ASP A 325 9.62 -6.48 24.50
N GLN A 326 9.15 -7.67 24.19
CA GLN A 326 9.61 -8.92 24.78
C GLN A 326 10.23 -9.80 23.72
N VAL A 327 11.46 -10.26 23.95
CA VAL A 327 12.17 -11.14 23.04
C VAL A 327 12.34 -12.52 23.70
N PHE A 328 12.14 -13.57 22.90
CA PHE A 328 12.38 -14.93 23.37
C PHE A 328 13.85 -15.30 23.15
N ILE A 329 14.52 -15.69 24.23
CA ILE A 329 15.90 -16.19 24.23
C ILE A 329 15.88 -17.66 24.66
N ALA A 330 16.45 -18.54 23.83
CA ALA A 330 16.54 -19.97 24.10
C ALA A 330 17.61 -20.29 25.13
N GLU A 331 17.54 -19.67 26.32
CA GLU A 331 18.46 -19.87 27.44
C GLU A 331 17.70 -20.56 28.58
N THR A 332 18.20 -21.76 28.92
CA THR A 332 17.56 -22.61 29.93
C THR A 332 18.31 -22.69 31.27
N ARG A 333 19.53 -22.17 31.34
CA ARG A 333 20.32 -22.10 32.56
C ARG A 333 19.70 -21.09 33.55
N ALA A 334 19.88 -21.36 34.87
CA ALA A 334 19.51 -20.39 35.89
C ALA A 334 20.41 -19.16 35.85
N GLY A 335 19.83 -17.94 35.98
CA GLY A 335 20.57 -16.70 35.92
C GLY A 335 19.66 -15.51 35.59
N GLU A 336 20.27 -14.41 35.23
CA GLU A 336 19.58 -13.15 34.90
C GLU A 336 20.11 -12.53 33.62
N PHE A 337 19.27 -11.73 32.92
CA PHE A 337 19.66 -10.96 31.76
C PHE A 337 19.99 -9.53 32.15
N ARG A 338 21.00 -8.95 31.50
CA ARG A 338 21.45 -7.57 31.70
C ARG A 338 21.62 -6.84 30.38
N ASN A 339 21.37 -5.52 30.35
CA ASN A 339 21.67 -4.67 29.21
C ASN A 339 23.16 -4.28 29.16
N ALA A 340 23.54 -3.46 28.19
CA ALA A 340 24.94 -2.98 28.03
C ALA A 340 25.43 -2.11 29.22
N ASP A 341 24.53 -1.50 29.99
CA ASP A 341 24.83 -0.71 31.18
C ASP A 341 24.89 -1.58 32.47
N ASP A 342 24.87 -2.91 32.34
CA ASP A 342 24.86 -3.88 33.44
C ASP A 342 23.59 -3.83 34.32
N GLU A 343 22.52 -3.22 33.82
CA GLU A 343 21.22 -3.18 34.48
C GLU A 343 20.47 -4.48 34.26
N LYS A 344 19.85 -5.02 35.31
CA LYS A 344 19.04 -6.21 35.22
C LYS A 344 17.76 -5.98 34.43
N LEU A 345 17.53 -6.85 33.42
CA LEU A 345 16.33 -6.83 32.61
C LEU A 345 15.23 -7.72 33.22
N PRO A 346 13.95 -7.29 33.18
CA PRO A 346 12.83 -8.16 33.54
C PRO A 346 12.79 -9.37 32.61
N ALA A 347 12.71 -10.56 33.18
CA ALA A 347 12.63 -11.79 32.40
C ALA A 347 11.68 -12.79 33.03
N GLN A 348 10.96 -13.54 32.19
CA GLN A 348 10.09 -14.63 32.59
C GLN A 348 10.56 -15.93 31.95
N ARG A 349 10.88 -16.91 32.80
CA ARG A 349 11.22 -18.26 32.35
C ARG A 349 9.99 -19.01 31.87
N VAL A 350 10.13 -19.71 30.77
CA VAL A 350 9.13 -20.60 30.20
C VAL A 350 9.81 -21.91 29.70
N ASP A 351 9.03 -22.85 29.22
CA ASP A 351 9.58 -24.05 28.60
C ASP A 351 10.46 -23.69 27.39
N GLY A 352 11.72 -24.12 27.41
CA GLY A 352 12.70 -23.93 26.35
C GLY A 352 13.45 -22.60 26.35
N GLY A 353 13.18 -21.65 27.30
CA GLY A 353 13.90 -20.39 27.33
C GLY A 353 13.31 -19.33 28.26
N CYS A 354 13.57 -18.07 27.91
CA CYS A 354 13.09 -16.91 28.66
C CYS A 354 12.50 -15.86 27.72
N TRP A 355 11.40 -15.24 28.12
CA TRP A 355 10.95 -13.96 27.58
C TRP A 355 11.66 -12.85 28.35
N VAL A 356 12.39 -12.01 27.66
CA VAL A 356 13.16 -10.89 28.23
C VAL A 356 12.56 -9.60 27.75
N GLU A 357 12.21 -8.70 28.68
CA GLU A 357 11.74 -7.34 28.36
C GLU A 357 12.93 -6.47 28.00
N VAL A 358 12.84 -5.79 26.85
CA VAL A 358 13.89 -4.93 26.32
C VAL A 358 13.32 -3.61 25.87
N GLU A 359 14.12 -2.56 25.95
CA GLU A 359 13.79 -1.25 25.38
C GLU A 359 14.80 -0.95 24.28
N LEU A 360 14.31 -0.74 23.06
CA LEU A 360 15.11 -0.57 21.86
C LEU A 360 14.90 0.83 21.29
N LEU A 361 15.98 1.54 21.01
CA LEU A 361 15.97 2.84 20.36
C LEU A 361 15.64 2.72 18.87
N PRO A 362 15.18 3.80 18.20
CA PRO A 362 14.94 3.78 16.77
C PRO A 362 16.19 3.39 15.98
N LEU A 363 16.03 2.48 15.00
CA LEU A 363 17.10 2.06 14.08
C LEU A 363 18.40 1.67 14.82
N SER A 364 18.29 0.90 15.88
CA SER A 364 19.40 0.55 16.78
C SER A 364 19.70 -0.93 16.84
N ALA A 365 20.85 -1.25 17.41
CA ALA A 365 21.19 -2.57 17.89
C ALA A 365 21.59 -2.49 19.36
N GLU A 366 21.07 -3.42 20.17
CA GLU A 366 21.35 -3.54 21.59
C GLU A 366 21.95 -4.91 21.89
N THR A 367 22.97 -4.97 22.76
CA THR A 367 23.51 -6.23 23.24
C THR A 367 23.00 -6.51 24.64
N ILE A 368 22.45 -7.69 24.84
CA ILE A 368 22.06 -8.20 26.16
C ILE A 368 22.93 -9.38 26.55
N HIS A 369 23.26 -9.49 27.82
CA HIS A 369 24.13 -10.49 28.37
C HIS A 369 23.36 -11.39 29.35
N PHE A 370 23.70 -12.69 29.36
CA PHE A 370 23.19 -13.60 30.37
C PHE A 370 24.27 -13.84 31.43
N VAL A 371 23.90 -13.62 32.69
CA VAL A 371 24.77 -13.87 33.85
C VAL A 371 24.25 -15.10 34.57
N PRO A 372 24.96 -16.26 34.49
CA PRO A 372 24.58 -17.43 35.26
C PRO A 372 24.59 -17.17 36.75
N GLY A 373 23.59 -17.71 37.47
CA GLY A 373 23.49 -17.52 38.91
C GLY A 373 22.25 -18.19 39.48
N GLU A 374 22.03 -18.02 40.77
CA GLU A 374 20.80 -18.48 41.42
C GLU A 374 19.61 -17.61 40.99
N GLU A 375 18.53 -18.28 40.62
CA GLU A 375 17.29 -17.59 40.26
C GLU A 375 16.66 -16.96 41.52
N ARG A 376 16.70 -15.64 41.62
CA ARG A 376 15.93 -14.96 42.65
C ARG A 376 14.54 -14.68 42.07
N ALA A 377 13.55 -15.36 42.63
CA ALA A 377 12.16 -15.12 42.29
C ALA A 377 11.86 -13.59 42.43
N ALA A 378 11.49 -12.96 41.33
CA ALA A 378 10.95 -11.61 41.41
C ALA A 378 9.67 -11.66 42.24
N ALA A 379 9.49 -10.67 43.14
CA ALA A 379 8.22 -10.55 43.84
C ALA A 379 7.11 -10.39 42.79
N SER A 380 6.20 -11.36 42.73
CA SER A 380 5.07 -11.29 41.84
C SER A 380 4.14 -10.15 42.28
N ALA A 381 3.83 -9.25 41.36
CA ALA A 381 2.76 -8.26 41.56
C ALA A 381 1.37 -8.91 41.42
N PHE A 382 1.31 -10.22 41.16
CA PHE A 382 0.08 -10.98 41.05
C PHE A 382 -0.14 -11.81 42.30
N GLU A 383 -1.32 -11.65 42.89
CA GLU A 383 -1.80 -12.44 44.02
C GLU A 383 -2.84 -13.44 43.51
N ILE A 384 -2.54 -14.73 43.56
CA ILE A 384 -3.44 -15.80 43.08
C ILE A 384 -3.92 -16.60 44.28
N ASP A 385 -5.23 -16.62 44.50
CA ASP A 385 -5.87 -17.52 45.44
C ASP A 385 -6.72 -18.57 44.69
N MET A 386 -6.18 -19.79 44.57
CA MET A 386 -6.84 -20.86 43.86
C MET A 386 -8.07 -21.40 44.64
N ALA A 387 -8.11 -21.27 45.95
CA ALA A 387 -9.25 -21.69 46.78
C ALA A 387 -10.41 -20.70 46.66
N ALA A 388 -10.11 -19.43 46.72
CA ALA A 388 -11.08 -18.35 46.51
C ALA A 388 -11.38 -18.12 45.01
N ARG A 389 -10.59 -18.70 44.09
CA ARG A 389 -10.67 -18.51 42.63
C ARG A 389 -10.58 -17.04 42.26
N THR A 390 -9.58 -16.38 42.81
CA THR A 390 -9.32 -14.95 42.54
C THR A 390 -7.89 -14.75 42.07
N LEU A 391 -7.72 -13.77 41.20
CA LEU A 391 -6.44 -13.23 40.79
C LEU A 391 -6.49 -11.72 40.92
N ARG A 392 -5.58 -11.16 41.70
CA ARG A 392 -5.36 -9.72 41.77
C ARG A 392 -4.08 -9.39 40.98
N THR A 393 -4.18 -8.40 40.13
CA THR A 393 -3.06 -7.84 39.37
C THR A 393 -2.98 -6.33 39.62
N PRO A 394 -1.90 -5.63 39.22
CA PRO A 394 -1.86 -4.16 39.32
C PRO A 394 -2.97 -3.44 38.56
N CYS A 395 -3.61 -4.11 37.59
CA CYS A 395 -4.61 -3.52 36.71
C CYS A 395 -6.01 -4.11 36.90
N TYR A 396 -6.14 -5.36 37.40
CA TYR A 396 -7.42 -6.08 37.43
C TYR A 396 -7.56 -6.93 38.70
N ASP A 397 -8.79 -6.98 39.22
CA ASP A 397 -9.25 -8.02 40.14
C ASP A 397 -10.15 -8.97 39.34
N VAL A 398 -9.75 -10.22 39.23
CA VAL A 398 -10.46 -11.27 38.48
C VAL A 398 -10.97 -12.34 39.43
N ALA A 399 -12.25 -12.70 39.31
CA ALA A 399 -12.81 -13.88 39.94
C ALA A 399 -13.39 -14.81 38.85
N TRP A 400 -13.21 -16.11 38.99
CA TRP A 400 -13.73 -17.07 38.01
C TRP A 400 -14.57 -18.17 38.67
N ASN A 401 -15.58 -18.60 37.95
CA ASN A 401 -16.41 -19.75 38.33
C ASN A 401 -15.78 -21.04 37.81
N GLY A 402 -16.00 -22.14 38.48
CA GLY A 402 -15.39 -23.43 38.16
C GLY A 402 -16.02 -24.19 36.95
N GLN A 403 -16.50 -23.46 35.90
CA GLN A 403 -16.96 -24.06 34.67
C GLN A 403 -15.95 -23.86 33.55
#